data_80343483cab0a0597b7180690b0ff4c4
#
_entry.id   80343483cab0a0597b7180690b0ff4c4
#
_cell.length_a   1.000
_cell.length_b   1.000
_cell.length_c   1.000
_cell.angle_alpha   90.00
_cell.angle_beta   90.00
_cell.angle_gamma   90.00
#
_symmetry.space_group_name_H-M   'P 1'
#
loop_
_entity.id
_entity.type
_entity.pdbx_description
1 polymer ?
#
loop_
_entity_poly.entity_id
_entity_poly.type
_entity_poly.pdbx_seq_one_letter_code
_entity_poly.pdbx_strand_id
1 'polypeptide(L)'
;FSKSFASIGGFVVGQADVIDYIKHVARSLIFSASIPPANVATAHMALNIMREEPQLVEQVNKNGRFMREGLKALGFDIGTSESPIVPIIIGDDLLTFKTWRDLFDAGVFVNPVISPATAPGRHLLRTSYMATHTQSQLEQVLEVFEKIGKQNGLIS
;
A
#
# COMPACT_ATOMS: atom_id res chain seq x y z
N PHE A 1 9.47 6.94 7.88
CA PHE A 1 9.44 7.90 6.75
C PHE A 1 9.64 7.26 5.38
N SER A 2 9.70 5.94 5.28
CA SER A 2 10.08 5.21 4.06
C SER A 2 8.98 5.04 3.00
N LYS A 3 7.84 5.69 3.13
CA LYS A 3 6.74 5.67 2.16
C LYS A 3 6.43 7.09 1.69
N SER A 4 5.27 7.65 2.07
CA SER A 4 4.80 8.98 1.63
C SER A 4 5.75 10.13 1.96
N PHE A 5 6.59 9.98 2.97
CA PHE A 5 7.61 10.98 3.31
C PHE A 5 8.88 10.91 2.46
N ALA A 6 8.99 9.96 1.53
CA ALA A 6 10.10 9.79 0.59
C ALA A 6 11.49 9.82 1.24
N SER A 7 11.62 9.30 2.48
CA SER A 7 12.85 9.36 3.28
C SER A 7 13.10 8.04 4.01
N ILE A 8 14.06 8.00 4.90
CA ILE A 8 14.36 6.87 5.78
C ILE A 8 14.19 7.25 7.25
N GLY A 9 14.16 6.23 8.13
CA GLY A 9 14.02 6.42 9.56
C GLY A 9 12.58 6.64 10.01
N GLY A 10 12.44 7.13 11.21
CA GLY A 10 11.17 7.38 11.86
C GLY A 10 11.37 8.08 13.20
N PHE A 11 10.30 8.22 13.94
CA PHE A 11 10.34 8.78 15.29
C PHE A 11 9.27 8.11 16.17
N VAL A 12 9.45 8.23 17.47
CA VAL A 12 8.48 7.81 18.46
C VAL A 12 8.16 9.01 19.36
N VAL A 13 6.87 9.23 19.60
CA VAL A 13 6.38 10.23 20.55
C VAL A 13 5.41 9.56 21.52
N GLY A 14 5.37 10.07 22.75
CA GLY A 14 4.51 9.54 23.80
C GLY A 14 4.67 10.30 25.10
N GLN A 15 4.15 9.72 26.17
CA GLN A 15 4.33 10.27 27.52
C GLN A 15 5.81 10.23 27.92
N ALA A 16 6.24 11.19 28.73
CA ALA A 16 7.66 11.41 29.05
C ALA A 16 8.34 10.17 29.65
N ASP A 17 7.68 9.50 30.58
CA ASP A 17 8.16 8.27 31.25
C ASP A 17 8.33 7.09 30.26
N VAL A 18 7.41 6.96 29.30
CA VAL A 18 7.50 5.94 28.23
C VAL A 18 8.66 6.24 27.28
N ILE A 19 8.82 7.49 26.89
CA ILE A 19 9.94 7.90 26.02
C ILE A 19 11.28 7.75 26.74
N ASP A 20 11.33 8.10 28.01
CA ASP A 20 12.55 7.94 28.81
C ASP A 20 12.92 6.46 28.96
N TYR A 21 11.95 5.58 29.23
CA TYR A 21 12.17 4.13 29.26
C TYR A 21 12.70 3.63 27.91
N ILE A 22 12.10 4.01 26.78
CA ILE A 22 12.55 3.62 25.44
C ILE A 22 14.00 4.04 25.19
N LYS A 23 14.38 5.26 25.57
CA LYS A 23 15.76 5.76 25.42
C LYS A 23 16.79 4.89 26.13
N HIS A 24 16.42 4.31 27.28
CA HIS A 24 17.36 3.52 28.11
C HIS A 24 17.39 2.04 27.75
N VAL A 25 16.30 1.47 27.17
CA VAL A 25 16.20 0.01 26.98
C VAL A 25 16.09 -0.43 25.52
N ALA A 26 15.74 0.48 24.60
CA ALA A 26 15.56 0.10 23.19
C ALA A 26 16.92 -0.07 22.49
N ARG A 27 17.36 -1.31 22.35
CA ARG A 27 18.62 -1.65 21.68
C ARG A 27 18.68 -1.11 20.25
N SER A 28 17.57 -1.14 19.52
CA SER A 28 17.46 -0.60 18.17
C SER A 28 17.68 0.92 18.10
N LEU A 29 17.38 1.65 19.18
CA LEU A 29 17.67 3.08 19.28
C LEU A 29 19.13 3.32 19.66
N ILE A 30 19.63 2.61 20.69
CA ILE A 30 20.98 2.82 21.25
C ILE A 30 22.06 2.46 20.23
N PHE A 31 21.88 1.39 19.46
CA PHE A 31 22.85 0.86 18.51
C PHE A 31 22.62 1.28 17.05
N SER A 32 21.78 2.31 16.83
CA SER A 32 21.53 2.86 15.51
C SER A 32 22.05 4.27 15.37
N ALA A 33 22.54 4.62 14.18
CA ALA A 33 22.89 5.98 13.86
C ALA A 33 21.63 6.84 13.70
N SER A 34 21.74 8.12 14.04
CA SER A 34 20.68 9.10 13.83
C SER A 34 20.39 9.29 12.33
N ILE A 35 19.16 9.72 12.03
CA ILE A 35 18.75 10.05 10.66
C ILE A 35 19.65 11.15 10.10
N PRO A 36 20.21 11.00 8.88
CA PRO A 36 20.98 12.05 8.23
C PRO A 36 20.16 13.34 8.08
N PRO A 37 20.79 14.54 8.22
CA PRO A 37 20.07 15.82 8.12
C PRO A 37 19.28 16.01 6.82
N ALA A 38 19.81 15.55 5.69
CA ALA A 38 19.09 15.60 4.41
C ALA A 38 17.80 14.82 4.44
N ASN A 39 17.76 13.65 5.10
CA ASN A 39 16.57 12.83 5.24
C ASN A 39 15.54 13.46 6.19
N VAL A 40 15.99 14.14 7.23
CA VAL A 40 15.10 14.94 8.12
C VAL A 40 14.48 16.09 7.34
N ALA A 41 15.27 16.82 6.55
CA ALA A 41 14.78 17.91 5.70
C ALA A 41 13.74 17.41 4.68
N THR A 42 13.97 16.26 4.05
CA THR A 42 13.00 15.62 3.13
C THR A 42 11.70 15.29 3.84
N ALA A 43 11.75 14.65 5.00
CA ALA A 43 10.56 14.32 5.77
C ALA A 43 9.80 15.58 6.22
N HIS A 44 10.51 16.61 6.64
CA HIS A 44 9.91 17.90 7.03
C HIS A 44 9.22 18.59 5.84
N MET A 45 9.86 18.59 4.66
CA MET A 45 9.25 19.14 3.44
C MET A 45 7.99 18.37 3.04
N ALA A 46 8.01 17.04 3.09
CA ALA A 46 6.84 16.21 2.81
C ALA A 46 5.66 16.54 3.76
N LEU A 47 5.96 16.79 5.04
CA LEU A 47 4.94 17.24 6.01
C LEU A 47 4.36 18.61 5.65
N ASN A 48 5.21 19.56 5.23
CA ASN A 48 4.75 20.89 4.81
C ASN A 48 3.84 20.78 3.56
N ILE A 49 4.25 20.01 2.55
CA ILE A 49 3.41 19.75 1.36
C ILE A 49 2.05 19.18 1.77
N MET A 50 2.00 18.18 2.65
CA MET A 50 0.73 17.60 3.12
C MET A 50 -0.17 18.63 3.81
N ARG A 51 0.40 19.61 4.49
CA ARG A 51 -0.36 20.70 5.16
C ARG A 51 -0.84 21.77 4.19
N GLU A 52 -0.02 22.10 3.21
CA GLU A 52 -0.28 23.15 2.21
C GLU A 52 -1.17 22.63 1.07
N GLU A 53 -1.10 21.33 0.77
CA GLU A 53 -1.83 20.66 -0.31
C GLU A 53 -2.70 19.50 0.22
N PRO A 54 -3.68 19.75 1.11
CA PRO A 54 -4.52 18.68 1.68
C PRO A 54 -5.33 17.93 0.61
N GLN A 55 -5.58 18.53 -0.55
CA GLN A 55 -6.25 17.90 -1.68
C GLN A 55 -5.52 16.65 -2.21
N LEU A 56 -4.20 16.52 -1.99
CA LEU A 56 -3.46 15.31 -2.36
C LEU A 56 -3.90 14.11 -1.51
N VAL A 57 -4.13 14.34 -0.22
CA VAL A 57 -4.62 13.30 0.70
C VAL A 57 -6.07 12.94 0.36
N GLU A 58 -6.90 13.94 0.04
CA GLU A 58 -8.29 13.72 -0.38
C GLU A 58 -8.35 12.92 -1.68
N GLN A 59 -7.51 13.27 -2.66
CA GLN A 59 -7.47 12.59 -3.96
C GLN A 59 -7.02 11.13 -3.84
N VAL A 60 -5.98 10.83 -3.05
CA VAL A 60 -5.54 9.44 -2.87
C VAL A 60 -6.62 8.59 -2.19
N ASN A 61 -7.35 9.16 -1.22
CA ASN A 61 -8.47 8.47 -0.58
C ASN A 61 -9.65 8.27 -1.53
N LYS A 62 -9.94 9.25 -2.38
CA LYS A 62 -10.97 9.13 -3.45
C LYS A 62 -10.60 8.03 -4.44
N ASN A 63 -9.37 8.00 -4.92
CA ASN A 63 -8.88 6.97 -5.83
C ASN A 63 -8.96 5.58 -5.17
N GLY A 64 -8.52 5.45 -3.92
CA GLY A 64 -8.61 4.19 -3.16
C GLY A 64 -10.05 3.71 -2.97
N ARG A 65 -10.99 4.61 -2.68
CA ARG A 65 -12.42 4.29 -2.55
C ARG A 65 -12.98 3.80 -3.89
N PHE A 66 -12.75 4.53 -4.97
CA PHE A 66 -13.18 4.16 -6.31
C PHE A 66 -12.73 2.75 -6.68
N MET A 67 -11.47 2.42 -6.43
CA MET A 67 -10.93 1.10 -6.75
C MET A 67 -11.47 0.00 -5.84
N ARG A 68 -11.67 0.25 -4.55
CA ARG A 68 -12.31 -0.73 -3.65
C ARG A 68 -13.72 -1.05 -4.10
N GLU A 69 -14.51 -0.02 -4.40
CA GLU A 69 -15.90 -0.18 -4.87
C GLU A 69 -15.93 -0.93 -6.20
N GLY A 70 -15.08 -0.55 -7.15
CA GLY A 70 -14.98 -1.19 -8.46
C GLY A 70 -14.56 -2.66 -8.36
N LEU A 71 -13.49 -2.97 -7.67
CA LEU A 71 -13.02 -4.36 -7.50
C LEU A 71 -14.04 -5.23 -6.77
N LYS A 72 -14.70 -4.68 -5.74
CA LYS A 72 -15.79 -5.39 -5.03
C LYS A 72 -16.99 -5.63 -5.93
N ALA A 73 -17.36 -4.66 -6.76
CA ALA A 73 -18.47 -4.79 -7.72
C ALA A 73 -18.19 -5.86 -8.79
N LEU A 74 -16.91 -6.03 -9.19
CA LEU A 74 -16.47 -7.10 -10.08
C LEU A 74 -16.48 -8.49 -9.42
N GLY A 75 -16.63 -8.57 -8.10
CA GLY A 75 -16.72 -9.84 -7.37
C GLY A 75 -15.40 -10.28 -6.69
N PHE A 76 -14.36 -9.45 -6.67
CA PHE A 76 -13.12 -9.79 -5.95
C PHE A 76 -13.27 -9.71 -4.42
N ASP A 77 -12.65 -10.65 -3.71
CA ASP A 77 -12.47 -10.56 -2.26
C ASP A 77 -11.34 -9.56 -1.94
N ILE A 78 -11.73 -8.40 -1.45
CA ILE A 78 -10.80 -7.32 -1.06
C ILE A 78 -10.59 -7.23 0.45
N GLY A 79 -11.11 -8.19 1.22
CA GLY A 79 -11.06 -8.15 2.68
C GLY A 79 -11.74 -6.91 3.26
N THR A 80 -11.16 -6.37 4.35
CA THR A 80 -11.73 -5.25 5.13
C THR A 80 -10.92 -3.95 4.98
N SER A 81 -10.10 -3.81 3.94
CA SER A 81 -9.29 -2.60 3.77
C SER A 81 -10.14 -1.35 3.56
N GLU A 82 -9.81 -0.29 4.30
CA GLU A 82 -10.40 1.04 4.16
C GLU A 82 -9.41 2.07 3.59
N SER A 83 -8.16 1.65 3.37
CA SER A 83 -7.06 2.50 2.90
C SER A 83 -6.95 2.51 1.37
N PRO A 84 -6.11 3.38 0.79
CA PRO A 84 -5.75 3.33 -0.63
C PRO A 84 -4.92 2.10 -1.04
N ILE A 85 -4.59 1.22 -0.11
CA ILE A 85 -3.97 -0.07 -0.39
C ILE A 85 -5.09 -1.12 -0.38
N VAL A 86 -5.36 -1.74 -1.53
CA VAL A 86 -6.45 -2.70 -1.67
C VAL A 86 -5.87 -4.09 -1.91
N PRO A 87 -6.04 -5.02 -0.97
CA PRO A 87 -5.68 -6.43 -1.19
C PRO A 87 -6.71 -7.09 -2.10
N ILE A 88 -6.29 -8.06 -2.89
CA ILE A 88 -7.14 -8.96 -3.65
C ILE A 88 -6.76 -10.36 -3.21
N ILE A 89 -7.63 -10.98 -2.41
CA ILE A 89 -7.36 -12.27 -1.78
C ILE A 89 -7.63 -13.38 -2.79
N ILE A 90 -6.63 -14.22 -3.05
CA ILE A 90 -6.69 -15.33 -4.00
C ILE A 90 -6.63 -16.67 -3.27
N GLY A 91 -5.81 -16.77 -2.23
CA GLY A 91 -5.69 -17.96 -1.38
C GLY A 91 -4.64 -18.97 -1.82
N ASP A 92 -4.54 -19.26 -3.10
CA ASP A 92 -3.55 -20.19 -3.67
C ASP A 92 -2.30 -19.44 -4.15
N ASP A 93 -1.11 -19.96 -3.88
CA ASP A 93 0.16 -19.31 -4.21
C ASP A 93 0.47 -19.31 -5.71
N LEU A 94 0.29 -20.47 -6.38
CA LEU A 94 0.54 -20.59 -7.81
C LEU A 94 -0.42 -19.71 -8.62
N LEU A 95 -1.70 -19.72 -8.26
CA LEU A 95 -2.71 -18.86 -8.88
C LEU A 95 -2.42 -17.38 -8.61
N THR A 96 -1.89 -17.03 -7.43
CA THR A 96 -1.48 -15.65 -7.10
C THR A 96 -0.34 -15.20 -8.02
N PHE A 97 0.69 -16.02 -8.20
CA PHE A 97 1.79 -15.70 -9.11
C PHE A 97 1.36 -15.67 -10.58
N LYS A 98 0.51 -16.62 -11.00
CA LYS A 98 -0.05 -16.61 -12.36
C LYS A 98 -0.81 -15.32 -12.62
N THR A 99 -1.72 -14.97 -11.73
CA THR A 99 -2.54 -13.75 -11.88
C THR A 99 -1.69 -12.48 -11.85
N TRP A 100 -0.67 -12.43 -10.97
CA TRP A 100 0.32 -11.35 -10.97
C TRP A 100 1.01 -11.20 -12.32
N ARG A 101 1.45 -12.32 -12.90
CA ARG A 101 2.14 -12.30 -14.20
C ARG A 101 1.22 -11.85 -15.32
N ASP A 102 0.00 -12.37 -15.38
CA ASP A 102 -0.99 -11.98 -16.38
C ASP A 102 -1.34 -10.48 -16.31
N LEU A 103 -1.48 -9.93 -15.10
CA LEU A 103 -1.69 -8.49 -14.87
C LEU A 103 -0.49 -7.66 -15.33
N PHE A 104 0.72 -8.10 -14.99
CA PHE A 104 1.96 -7.42 -15.38
C PHE A 104 2.09 -7.38 -16.91
N ASP A 105 1.86 -8.49 -17.59
CA ASP A 105 1.93 -8.57 -19.06
C ASP A 105 0.81 -7.74 -19.72
N ALA A 106 -0.30 -7.49 -19.01
CA ALA A 106 -1.37 -6.60 -19.43
C ALA A 106 -1.13 -5.11 -19.05
N GLY A 107 0.04 -4.78 -18.47
CA GLY A 107 0.44 -3.41 -18.12
C GLY A 107 -0.01 -2.93 -16.74
N VAL A 108 -0.50 -3.82 -15.87
CA VAL A 108 -0.92 -3.49 -14.50
C VAL A 108 0.09 -4.04 -13.49
N PHE A 109 0.81 -3.14 -12.82
CA PHE A 109 1.79 -3.50 -11.82
C PHE A 109 1.15 -3.66 -10.43
N VAL A 110 1.27 -4.86 -9.84
CA VAL A 110 0.83 -5.18 -8.48
C VAL A 110 1.88 -6.01 -7.76
N ASN A 111 1.78 -6.16 -6.44
CA ASN A 111 2.72 -6.98 -5.67
C ASN A 111 2.05 -8.26 -5.18
N PRO A 112 2.56 -9.46 -5.54
CA PRO A 112 2.13 -10.69 -4.91
C PRO A 112 2.63 -10.75 -3.46
N VAL A 113 1.80 -11.18 -2.55
CA VAL A 113 2.11 -11.34 -1.12
C VAL A 113 1.68 -12.74 -0.69
N ILE A 114 2.67 -13.55 -0.34
CA ILE A 114 2.49 -14.96 0.04
C ILE A 114 3.03 -15.22 1.45
N SER A 115 2.86 -16.44 1.94
CA SER A 115 3.46 -16.87 3.22
C SER A 115 5.01 -16.70 3.17
N PRO A 116 5.65 -16.27 4.26
CA PRO A 116 5.10 -16.00 5.61
C PRO A 116 4.53 -14.58 5.82
N ALA A 117 4.51 -13.73 4.78
CA ALA A 117 3.96 -12.37 4.91
C ALA A 117 2.43 -12.35 5.05
N THR A 118 1.75 -13.42 4.64
CA THR A 118 0.34 -13.70 4.92
C THR A 118 0.19 -15.09 5.53
N ALA A 119 -0.93 -15.36 6.19
CA ALA A 119 -1.25 -16.71 6.64
C ALA A 119 -1.42 -17.65 5.43
N PRO A 120 -1.11 -18.95 5.59
CA PRO A 120 -1.40 -19.95 4.56
C PRO A 120 -2.88 -19.89 4.12
N GLY A 121 -3.13 -20.00 2.81
CA GLY A 121 -4.47 -19.88 2.24
C GLY A 121 -5.03 -18.45 2.17
N ARG A 122 -4.22 -17.44 2.49
CA ARG A 122 -4.59 -16.01 2.42
C ARG A 122 -3.66 -15.22 1.51
N HIS A 123 -3.06 -15.87 0.53
CA HIS A 123 -2.20 -15.27 -0.46
C HIS A 123 -2.99 -14.23 -1.27
N LEU A 124 -2.36 -13.12 -1.62
CA LEU A 124 -3.07 -11.99 -2.19
C LEU A 124 -2.20 -11.18 -3.17
N LEU A 125 -2.85 -10.39 -3.99
CA LEU A 125 -2.22 -9.29 -4.71
C LEU A 125 -2.47 -7.99 -3.93
N ARG A 126 -1.42 -7.21 -3.74
CA ARG A 126 -1.52 -5.88 -3.11
C ARG A 126 -1.47 -4.81 -4.18
N THR A 127 -2.55 -4.07 -4.33
CA THR A 127 -2.60 -2.85 -5.14
C THR A 127 -2.38 -1.62 -4.27
N SER A 128 -1.80 -0.57 -4.84
CA SER A 128 -1.54 0.70 -4.14
C SER A 128 -1.85 1.85 -5.09
N TYR A 129 -2.66 2.79 -4.61
CA TYR A 129 -3.10 3.93 -5.41
C TYR A 129 -2.46 5.22 -4.92
N MET A 130 -2.24 6.15 -5.83
CA MET A 130 -1.60 7.44 -5.58
C MET A 130 -2.54 8.58 -5.97
N ALA A 131 -2.30 9.77 -5.44
CA ALA A 131 -3.06 10.97 -5.79
C ALA A 131 -2.90 11.34 -7.28
N THR A 132 -1.77 10.98 -7.88
CA THR A 132 -1.44 11.27 -9.28
C THR A 132 -2.06 10.32 -10.30
N HIS A 133 -2.67 9.21 -9.87
CA HIS A 133 -3.42 8.36 -10.79
C HIS A 133 -4.65 9.08 -11.31
N THR A 134 -4.79 9.11 -12.64
CA THR A 134 -5.96 9.68 -13.30
C THR A 134 -7.14 8.72 -13.28
N GLN A 135 -8.35 9.26 -13.42
CA GLN A 135 -9.57 8.47 -13.49
C GLN A 135 -9.51 7.43 -14.62
N SER A 136 -9.04 7.83 -15.81
CA SER A 136 -8.89 6.92 -16.95
C SER A 136 -7.93 5.76 -16.69
N GLN A 137 -6.82 6.01 -15.97
CA GLN A 137 -5.91 4.93 -15.58
C GLN A 137 -6.56 3.95 -14.61
N LEU A 138 -7.35 4.45 -13.64
CA LEU A 138 -8.03 3.58 -12.69
C LEU A 138 -9.13 2.73 -13.35
N GLU A 139 -9.87 3.31 -14.29
CA GLU A 139 -10.86 2.59 -15.11
C GLU A 139 -10.21 1.50 -15.95
N GLN A 140 -9.11 1.81 -16.63
CA GLN A 140 -8.34 0.83 -17.39
C GLN A 140 -7.83 -0.32 -16.50
N VAL A 141 -7.40 -0.02 -15.28
CA VAL A 141 -6.98 -1.05 -14.31
C VAL A 141 -8.15 -1.96 -13.96
N LEU A 142 -9.35 -1.43 -13.74
CA LEU A 142 -10.56 -2.25 -13.47
C LEU A 142 -10.90 -3.16 -14.64
N GLU A 143 -10.85 -2.67 -15.88
CA GLU A 143 -11.09 -3.46 -17.09
C GLU A 143 -10.09 -4.62 -17.20
N VAL A 144 -8.81 -4.37 -16.93
CA VAL A 144 -7.77 -5.41 -16.95
C VAL A 144 -8.02 -6.44 -15.84
N PHE A 145 -8.37 -5.99 -14.63
CA PHE A 145 -8.70 -6.89 -13.53
C PHE A 145 -9.92 -7.75 -13.84
N GLU A 146 -10.97 -7.19 -14.44
CA GLU A 146 -12.13 -7.95 -14.86
C GLU A 146 -11.76 -9.05 -15.85
N LYS A 147 -11.03 -8.70 -16.91
CA LYS A 147 -10.57 -9.64 -17.93
C LYS A 147 -9.74 -10.79 -17.34
N ILE A 148 -8.70 -10.45 -16.58
CA ILE A 148 -7.78 -11.43 -15.99
C ILE A 148 -8.47 -12.23 -14.88
N GLY A 149 -9.34 -11.60 -14.09
CA GLY A 149 -10.12 -12.27 -13.05
C GLY A 149 -11.02 -13.36 -13.61
N LYS A 150 -11.74 -13.08 -14.70
CA LYS A 150 -12.56 -14.08 -15.43
C LYS A 150 -11.70 -15.18 -16.04
N GLN A 151 -10.60 -14.82 -16.71
CA GLN A 151 -9.69 -15.78 -17.33
C GLN A 151 -9.09 -16.76 -16.31
N ASN A 152 -8.82 -16.31 -15.09
CA ASN A 152 -8.20 -17.10 -14.02
C ASN A 152 -9.23 -17.71 -13.05
N GLY A 153 -10.54 -17.54 -13.30
CA GLY A 153 -11.62 -18.11 -12.48
C GLY A 153 -11.72 -17.51 -11.08
N LEU A 154 -11.25 -16.28 -10.90
CA LEU A 154 -11.34 -15.53 -9.63
C LEU A 154 -12.70 -14.85 -9.45
N ILE A 155 -13.36 -14.54 -10.54
CA ILE A 155 -14.68 -13.92 -10.62
C ILE A 155 -15.50 -14.54 -11.76
N SER A 156 -16.81 -14.33 -11.75
CA SER A 156 -17.76 -14.87 -12.75
C SER A 156 -17.83 -14.02 -14.01
#